data_01986e3d1fadcf4b730f781123de8b3f
#
_entry.id   01986e3d1fadcf4b730f781123de8b3f
#
_cell.length_a   1.000
_cell.length_b   1.000
_cell.length_c   1.000
_cell.angle_alpha   90.00
_cell.angle_beta   90.00
_cell.angle_gamma   90.00
#
_symmetry.space_group_name_H-M   'P 1'
#
loop_
_entity.id
_entity.type
_entity.pdbx_description
1 polymer ?
#
loop_
_entity_poly.entity_id
_entity_poly.type
_entity_poly.pdbx_seq_one_letter_code
_entity_poly.pdbx_strand_id
1 'polypeptide(L)'
;VEMALNYLRFEEMSNDLVLERNSLEQLVRQVVKKYAAIFIYNHISIQLEHLDYTVLTDEKWFCFVLEQILSNALKYTKQGSVKISAEETENGLQIFVKDTGIGIKREDLPRIFEKGFTGYNGRMDKKASGLGLYLCKGVREKLGHEIRVVSEEGEGTTVILTLQLEKVQQRDLVNM
;
A
#
# COMPACT_ATOMS: atom_id res chain seq x y z
N VAL A 1 20.21 -3.24 -0.86
CA VAL A 1 20.37 -3.75 -2.23
C VAL A 1 19.02 -3.85 -2.95
N GLU A 2 18.02 -4.49 -2.36
CA GLU A 2 16.70 -4.70 -2.99
C GLU A 2 15.98 -3.38 -3.35
N MET A 3 16.00 -2.40 -2.45
CA MET A 3 15.37 -1.10 -2.68
C MET A 3 16.03 -0.31 -3.83
N ALA A 4 17.36 -0.38 -3.97
CA ALA A 4 18.07 0.25 -5.08
C ALA A 4 17.72 -0.41 -6.42
N LEU A 5 17.58 -1.75 -6.44
CA LEU A 5 17.12 -2.49 -7.62
C LEU A 5 15.68 -2.12 -8.00
N ASN A 6 14.80 -1.97 -7.01
CA ASN A 6 13.42 -1.54 -7.26
C ASN A 6 13.35 -0.09 -7.77
N TYR A 7 14.25 0.78 -7.32
CA TYR A 7 14.38 2.13 -7.86
C TYR A 7 14.77 2.12 -9.35
N LEU A 8 15.78 1.34 -9.73
CA LEU A 8 16.18 1.20 -11.13
C LEU A 8 15.06 0.62 -12.00
N ARG A 9 14.40 -0.44 -11.53
CA ARG A 9 13.25 -1.03 -12.22
C ARG A 9 12.10 -0.04 -12.38
N PHE A 10 11.89 0.85 -11.40
CA PHE A 10 10.87 1.89 -11.48
C PHE A 10 11.18 2.91 -12.60
N GLU A 11 12.43 3.30 -12.79
CA GLU A 11 12.82 4.19 -13.89
C GLU A 11 12.56 3.56 -15.27
N GLU A 12 12.71 2.24 -15.38
CA GLU A 12 12.43 1.44 -16.59
C GLU A 12 10.94 1.09 -16.77
N MET A 13 10.11 1.27 -15.76
CA MET A 13 8.71 0.83 -15.68
C MET A 13 7.80 1.43 -16.75
N SER A 14 8.16 2.52 -17.41
CA SER A 14 7.27 3.25 -18.33
C SER A 14 6.83 2.46 -19.56
N ASN A 15 7.50 1.35 -19.89
CA ASN A 15 7.24 0.55 -21.09
C ASN A 15 6.60 -0.82 -20.83
N ASP A 16 6.51 -1.29 -19.56
CA ASP A 16 6.19 -2.68 -19.23
C ASP A 16 4.99 -2.85 -18.30
N LEU A 17 4.08 -1.85 -18.20
CA LEU A 17 2.86 -2.01 -17.41
C LEU A 17 1.90 -2.98 -18.09
N VAL A 18 1.54 -4.04 -17.38
CA VAL A 18 0.54 -5.03 -17.80
C VAL A 18 -0.69 -4.89 -16.91
N LEU A 19 -1.70 -4.16 -17.40
CA LEU A 19 -2.96 -4.00 -16.68
C LEU A 19 -3.85 -5.22 -16.94
N GLU A 20 -4.15 -5.95 -15.89
CA GLU A 20 -5.01 -7.14 -15.92
C GLU A 20 -6.06 -7.08 -14.80
N ARG A 21 -7.13 -7.85 -14.98
CA ARG A 21 -8.14 -8.05 -13.95
C ARG A 21 -7.63 -9.04 -12.91
N ASN A 22 -7.51 -8.58 -11.69
CA ASN A 22 -6.98 -9.35 -10.56
C ASN A 22 -7.98 -9.42 -9.42
N SER A 23 -8.01 -10.53 -8.69
CA SER A 23 -8.71 -10.62 -7.42
C SER A 23 -7.94 -9.82 -6.35
N LEU A 24 -8.57 -8.80 -5.79
CA LEU A 24 -7.96 -8.00 -4.71
C LEU A 24 -7.60 -8.89 -3.52
N GLU A 25 -8.49 -9.81 -3.14
CA GLU A 25 -8.24 -10.73 -2.03
C GLU A 25 -6.99 -11.58 -2.26
N GLN A 26 -6.81 -12.11 -3.47
CA GLN A 26 -5.63 -12.92 -3.80
C GLN A 26 -4.34 -12.08 -3.72
N LEU A 27 -4.33 -10.87 -4.27
CA LEU A 27 -3.18 -9.97 -4.21
C LEU A 27 -2.81 -9.62 -2.76
N VAL A 28 -3.80 -9.26 -1.94
CA VAL A 28 -3.58 -8.94 -0.52
C VAL A 28 -3.05 -10.16 0.23
N ARG A 29 -3.66 -11.34 0.06
CA ARG A 29 -3.20 -12.56 0.73
C ARG A 29 -1.79 -12.97 0.33
N GLN A 30 -1.43 -12.80 -0.93
CA GLN A 30 -0.06 -13.06 -1.43
C GLN A 30 0.96 -12.19 -0.70
N VAL A 31 0.71 -10.89 -0.57
CA VAL A 31 1.59 -9.96 0.13
C VAL A 31 1.63 -10.27 1.63
N VAL A 32 0.48 -10.46 2.28
CA VAL A 32 0.41 -10.78 3.73
C VAL A 32 1.17 -12.06 4.03
N LYS A 33 1.06 -13.09 3.20
CA LYS A 33 1.77 -14.37 3.37
C LYS A 33 3.30 -14.18 3.39
N LYS A 34 3.82 -13.27 2.58
CA LYS A 34 5.27 -12.95 2.55
C LYS A 34 5.76 -12.43 3.91
N TYR A 35 4.90 -11.73 4.66
CA TYR A 35 5.22 -11.13 5.96
C TYR A 35 4.72 -11.93 7.16
N ALA A 36 4.11 -13.10 6.95
CA ALA A 36 3.48 -13.90 8.01
C ALA A 36 4.44 -14.19 9.20
N ALA A 37 5.70 -14.53 8.92
CA ALA A 37 6.68 -14.79 9.97
C ALA A 37 6.95 -13.55 10.85
N ILE A 38 6.94 -12.35 10.27
CA ILE A 38 7.17 -11.11 11.00
C ILE A 38 5.96 -10.77 11.87
N PHE A 39 4.73 -10.97 11.37
CA PHE A 39 3.50 -10.81 12.16
C PHE A 39 3.53 -11.71 13.40
N ILE A 40 3.85 -12.99 13.21
CA ILE A 40 3.93 -13.97 14.29
C ILE A 40 5.02 -13.62 15.29
N TYR A 41 6.23 -13.32 14.81
CA TYR A 41 7.37 -12.98 15.66
C TYR A 41 7.13 -11.73 16.52
N ASN A 42 6.50 -10.71 15.97
CA ASN A 42 6.21 -9.47 16.66
C ASN A 42 4.86 -9.49 17.43
N HIS A 43 4.14 -10.60 17.41
CA HIS A 43 2.80 -10.71 18.02
C HIS A 43 1.82 -9.62 17.54
N ILE A 44 1.88 -9.26 16.25
CA ILE A 44 0.97 -8.32 15.61
C ILE A 44 -0.14 -9.11 14.94
N SER A 45 -1.40 -8.80 15.28
CA SER A 45 -2.54 -9.42 14.61
C SER A 45 -2.79 -8.78 13.24
N ILE A 46 -3.22 -9.60 12.28
CA ILE A 46 -3.65 -9.15 10.95
C ILE A 46 -5.12 -9.49 10.75
N GLN A 47 -5.90 -8.52 10.25
CA GLN A 47 -7.31 -8.67 9.92
C GLN A 47 -7.53 -8.30 8.46
N LEU A 48 -8.26 -9.13 7.73
CA LEU A 48 -8.61 -8.95 6.32
C LEU A 48 -10.13 -8.92 6.21
N GLU A 49 -10.71 -7.82 5.70
CA GLU A 49 -12.15 -7.64 5.63
C GLU A 49 -12.58 -7.04 4.29
N HIS A 50 -13.70 -7.49 3.75
CA HIS A 50 -14.36 -6.93 2.57
C HIS A 50 -13.43 -6.78 1.35
N LEU A 51 -12.68 -7.84 1.01
CA LEU A 51 -11.73 -7.84 -0.10
C LEU A 51 -12.24 -8.49 -1.38
N ASP A 52 -13.55 -8.86 -1.43
CA ASP A 52 -14.16 -9.54 -2.57
C ASP A 52 -14.43 -8.58 -3.73
N TYR A 53 -13.37 -8.10 -4.34
CA TYR A 53 -13.41 -7.20 -5.49
C TYR A 53 -12.46 -7.67 -6.60
N THR A 54 -12.84 -7.37 -7.84
CA THR A 54 -11.94 -7.48 -9.00
C THR A 54 -11.42 -6.09 -9.34
N VAL A 55 -10.10 -5.96 -9.47
CA VAL A 55 -9.42 -4.69 -9.74
C VAL A 55 -8.62 -4.78 -11.04
N LEU A 56 -8.61 -3.70 -11.82
CA LEU A 56 -7.75 -3.56 -12.98
C LEU A 56 -6.43 -2.89 -12.55
N THR A 57 -5.36 -3.65 -12.52
CA THR A 57 -4.05 -3.16 -12.10
C THR A 57 -2.93 -4.05 -12.63
N ASP A 58 -1.70 -3.57 -12.55
CA ASP A 58 -0.52 -4.40 -12.73
C ASP A 58 -0.21 -5.13 -11.42
N GLU A 59 -0.29 -6.46 -11.41
CA GLU A 59 -0.09 -7.31 -10.22
C GLU A 59 1.23 -7.01 -9.51
N LYS A 60 2.33 -6.98 -10.26
CA LYS A 60 3.69 -6.80 -9.72
C LYS A 60 3.84 -5.47 -9.01
N TRP A 61 3.39 -4.38 -9.65
CA TRP A 61 3.55 -3.04 -9.10
C TRP A 61 2.54 -2.72 -8.00
N PHE A 62 1.32 -3.26 -8.09
CA PHE A 62 0.35 -3.17 -7.02
C PHE A 62 0.86 -3.89 -5.76
N CYS A 63 1.34 -5.13 -5.90
CA CYS A 63 1.93 -5.87 -4.79
C CYS A 63 3.14 -5.15 -4.21
N PHE A 64 4.00 -4.54 -5.04
CA PHE A 64 5.11 -3.72 -4.57
C PHE A 64 4.64 -2.57 -3.66
N VAL A 65 3.63 -1.80 -4.08
CA VAL A 65 3.06 -0.71 -3.27
C VAL A 65 2.52 -1.24 -1.95
N LEU A 66 1.74 -2.31 -1.98
CA LEU A 66 1.17 -2.92 -0.79
C LEU A 66 2.24 -3.47 0.16
N GLU A 67 3.32 -4.06 -0.38
CA GLU A 67 4.48 -4.50 0.40
C GLU A 67 5.16 -3.35 1.13
N GLN A 68 5.35 -2.20 0.48
CA GLN A 68 5.94 -1.03 1.12
C GLN A 68 5.07 -0.49 2.25
N ILE A 69 3.76 -0.43 2.03
CA ILE A 69 2.79 0.03 3.04
C ILE A 69 2.78 -0.94 4.23
N LEU A 70 2.71 -2.25 3.96
CA LEU A 70 2.66 -3.27 5.00
C LEU A 70 3.98 -3.35 5.79
N SER A 71 5.12 -3.22 5.11
CA SER A 71 6.44 -3.15 5.75
C SER A 71 6.54 -1.96 6.71
N ASN A 72 6.02 -0.80 6.32
CA ASN A 72 5.97 0.37 7.21
C ASN A 72 5.04 0.12 8.41
N ALA A 73 3.86 -0.45 8.19
CA ALA A 73 2.92 -0.78 9.27
C ALA A 73 3.58 -1.70 10.30
N LEU A 74 4.27 -2.76 9.86
CA LEU A 74 4.99 -3.70 10.72
C LEU A 74 6.17 -3.06 11.45
N LYS A 75 6.90 -2.17 10.78
CA LYS A 75 8.07 -1.49 11.34
C LYS A 75 7.69 -0.56 12.48
N TYR A 76 6.57 0.15 12.36
CA TYR A 76 6.14 1.18 13.30
C TYR A 76 5.06 0.72 14.28
N THR A 77 4.63 -0.55 14.20
CA THR A 77 3.73 -1.19 15.16
C THR A 77 4.51 -2.19 16.01
N LYS A 78 4.75 -1.88 17.26
CA LYS A 78 5.46 -2.79 18.18
C LYS A 78 4.55 -3.86 18.76
N GLN A 79 3.33 -3.48 19.09
CA GLN A 79 2.24 -4.33 19.58
C GLN A 79 0.92 -3.79 19.06
N GLY A 80 -0.01 -4.67 18.75
CA GLY A 80 -1.33 -4.27 18.26
C GLY A 80 -1.75 -5.04 17.01
N SER A 81 -2.28 -4.31 16.04
CA SER A 81 -2.88 -4.91 14.84
C SER A 81 -2.64 -4.11 13.59
N VAL A 82 -2.71 -4.83 12.46
CA VAL A 82 -2.85 -4.27 11.12
C VAL A 82 -4.16 -4.80 10.55
N LYS A 83 -4.98 -3.91 10.00
CA LYS A 83 -6.22 -4.24 9.31
C LYS A 83 -6.15 -3.80 7.86
N ILE A 84 -6.47 -4.70 6.94
CA ILE A 84 -6.63 -4.40 5.53
C ILE A 84 -8.10 -4.63 5.16
N SER A 85 -8.75 -3.59 4.64
CA SER A 85 -10.13 -3.64 4.21
C SER A 85 -10.34 -2.85 2.92
N ALA A 86 -11.44 -3.08 2.22
CA ALA A 86 -11.79 -2.32 1.05
C ALA A 86 -13.26 -1.89 1.09
N GLU A 87 -13.55 -0.75 0.47
CA GLU A 87 -14.88 -0.17 0.37
C GLU A 87 -15.04 0.54 -0.98
N GLU A 88 -16.16 0.30 -1.63
CA GLU A 88 -16.53 1.02 -2.84
C GLU A 88 -17.13 2.37 -2.50
N THR A 89 -16.63 3.42 -3.15
CA THR A 89 -17.08 4.80 -2.97
C THR A 89 -17.40 5.45 -4.31
N GLU A 90 -17.96 6.65 -4.31
CA GLU A 90 -18.19 7.43 -5.54
C GLU A 90 -16.90 7.73 -6.30
N ASN A 91 -15.75 7.75 -5.62
CA ASN A 91 -14.43 8.05 -6.20
C ASN A 91 -13.68 6.78 -6.66
N GLY A 92 -14.26 5.60 -6.48
CA GLY A 92 -13.63 4.32 -6.80
C GLY A 92 -13.55 3.38 -5.61
N LEU A 93 -12.78 2.31 -5.77
CA LEU A 93 -12.52 1.34 -4.71
C LEU A 93 -11.40 1.87 -3.80
N GLN A 94 -11.70 2.07 -2.54
CA GLN A 94 -10.72 2.46 -1.53
C GLN A 94 -10.25 1.24 -0.75
N ILE A 95 -8.95 1.06 -0.68
CA ILE A 95 -8.29 0.00 0.09
C ILE A 95 -7.59 0.67 1.27
N PHE A 96 -7.94 0.26 2.48
CA PHE A 96 -7.42 0.81 3.73
C PHE A 96 -6.43 -0.17 4.32
N VAL A 97 -5.23 0.30 4.62
CA VAL A 97 -4.25 -0.41 5.44
C VAL A 97 -4.07 0.40 6.71
N LYS A 98 -4.70 -0.05 7.79
CA LYS A 98 -4.70 0.62 9.10
C LYS A 98 -3.83 -0.14 10.08
N ASP A 99 -2.86 0.53 10.68
CA ASP A 99 -2.09 0.03 11.80
C ASP A 99 -2.40 0.78 13.10
N THR A 100 -2.11 0.14 14.22
CA THR A 100 -2.21 0.71 15.57
C THR A 100 -0.83 1.09 16.10
N GLY A 101 0.08 1.50 15.22
CA GLY A 101 1.45 1.84 15.56
C GLY A 101 1.61 3.24 16.19
N ILE A 102 2.83 3.71 16.18
CA ILE A 102 3.21 4.99 16.80
C ILE A 102 2.63 6.23 16.10
N GLY A 103 2.09 6.08 14.88
CA GLY A 103 1.64 7.19 14.08
C GLY A 103 2.77 8.06 13.52
N ILE A 104 2.38 9.10 12.80
CA ILE A 104 3.28 10.05 12.16
C ILE A 104 3.02 11.45 12.71
N LYS A 105 4.08 12.16 13.05
CA LYS A 105 3.98 13.55 13.48
C LYS A 105 3.34 14.41 12.41
N ARG A 106 2.46 15.33 12.80
CA ARG A 106 1.76 16.22 11.89
C ARG A 106 2.70 17.02 10.97
N GLU A 107 3.86 17.41 11.50
CA GLU A 107 4.89 18.15 10.77
C GLU A 107 5.59 17.30 9.68
N ASP A 108 5.62 15.96 9.85
CA ASP A 108 6.24 15.03 8.91
C ASP A 108 5.29 14.60 7.79
N LEU A 109 3.97 14.62 8.02
CA LEU A 109 2.95 14.15 7.05
C LEU A 109 3.09 14.74 5.64
N PRO A 110 3.35 16.06 5.44
CA PRO A 110 3.50 16.61 4.10
C PRO A 110 4.70 16.07 3.34
N ARG A 111 5.68 15.50 4.05
CA ARG A 111 6.99 15.12 3.53
C ARG A 111 7.21 13.62 3.37
N ILE A 112 6.29 12.78 3.83
CA ILE A 112 6.47 11.31 3.85
C ILE A 112 6.69 10.69 2.47
N PHE A 113 6.30 11.37 1.40
CA PHE A 113 6.50 10.94 0.01
C PHE A 113 7.72 11.59 -0.66
N GLU A 114 8.48 12.43 0.04
CA GLU A 114 9.72 13.01 -0.49
C GLU A 114 10.82 11.95 -0.57
N LYS A 115 11.65 12.04 -1.61
CA LYS A 115 12.78 11.13 -1.81
C LYS A 115 13.78 11.23 -0.66
N GLY A 116 14.06 10.09 -0.01
CA GLY A 116 15.03 10.03 1.08
C GLY A 116 14.51 10.56 2.42
N PHE A 117 13.24 10.95 2.52
CA PHE A 117 12.66 11.39 3.79
C PHE A 117 12.38 10.20 4.72
N THR A 118 12.89 10.25 5.94
CA THR A 118 12.76 9.17 6.93
C THR A 118 12.00 9.58 8.19
N GLY A 119 11.58 10.84 8.33
CA GLY A 119 10.95 11.37 9.52
C GLY A 119 11.82 11.27 10.79
N TYR A 120 11.29 11.70 11.91
CA TYR A 120 12.00 11.60 13.20
C TYR A 120 12.30 10.14 13.59
N ASN A 121 11.31 9.27 13.52
CA ASN A 121 11.44 7.87 13.91
C ASN A 121 12.29 7.06 12.91
N GLY A 122 12.25 7.40 11.63
CA GLY A 122 13.07 6.75 10.61
C GLY A 122 14.56 7.12 10.70
N ARG A 123 14.90 8.30 11.22
CA ARG A 123 16.31 8.70 11.47
C ARG A 123 16.98 7.87 12.55
N MET A 124 16.19 7.33 13.49
CA MET A 124 16.68 6.43 14.54
C MET A 124 16.91 5.01 14.01
N ASP A 125 16.36 4.65 12.85
CA ASP A 125 16.56 3.37 12.20
C ASP A 125 17.57 3.51 11.06
N LYS A 126 18.79 3.00 11.28
CA LYS A 126 19.89 3.00 10.29
C LYS A 126 19.55 2.27 8.98
N LYS A 127 18.48 1.46 8.94
CA LYS A 127 18.02 0.72 7.74
C LYS A 127 16.97 1.46 6.92
N ALA A 128 16.43 2.60 7.41
CA ALA A 128 15.44 3.37 6.70
C ALA A 128 16.07 4.13 5.53
N SER A 129 15.69 3.77 4.30
CA SER A 129 16.20 4.41 3.08
C SER A 129 15.44 5.68 2.68
N GLY A 130 14.19 5.83 3.17
CA GLY A 130 13.29 6.90 2.75
C GLY A 130 12.82 6.79 1.29
N LEU A 131 13.02 5.65 0.65
CA LEU A 131 12.66 5.42 -0.76
C LEU A 131 11.33 4.70 -0.93
N GLY A 132 10.85 3.95 0.07
CA GLY A 132 9.66 3.12 -0.06
C GLY A 132 8.41 3.89 -0.46
N LEU A 133 8.00 4.89 0.32
CA LEU A 133 6.82 5.71 0.02
C LEU A 133 7.03 6.63 -1.18
N TYR A 134 8.25 7.11 -1.42
CA TYR A 134 8.58 7.85 -2.64
C TYR A 134 8.30 7.02 -3.89
N LEU A 135 8.74 5.75 -3.91
CA LEU A 135 8.48 4.84 -5.03
C LEU A 135 6.98 4.51 -5.15
N CYS A 136 6.27 4.35 -4.03
CA CYS A 136 4.82 4.18 -4.03
C CYS A 136 4.11 5.35 -4.72
N LYS A 137 4.54 6.58 -4.47
CA LYS A 137 4.00 7.77 -5.15
C LYS A 137 4.20 7.68 -6.66
N GLY A 138 5.38 7.32 -7.13
CA GLY A 138 5.67 7.21 -8.55
C GLY A 138 4.88 6.07 -9.23
N VAL A 139 4.80 4.90 -8.59
CA VAL A 139 4.03 3.75 -9.10
C VAL A 139 2.55 4.10 -9.19
N ARG A 140 1.97 4.74 -8.16
CA ARG A 140 0.57 5.15 -8.17
C ARG A 140 0.24 6.09 -9.35
N GLU A 141 1.14 7.03 -9.65
CA GLU A 141 0.96 7.97 -10.75
C GLU A 141 0.92 7.25 -12.11
N LYS A 142 1.79 6.24 -12.28
CA LYS A 142 1.82 5.41 -13.50
C LYS A 142 0.63 4.47 -13.64
N LEU A 143 0.12 3.94 -12.53
CA LEU A 143 -1.07 3.07 -12.51
C LEU A 143 -2.40 3.85 -12.57
N GLY A 144 -2.39 5.18 -12.41
CA GLY A 144 -3.60 5.98 -12.28
C GLY A 144 -4.33 5.79 -10.95
N HIS A 145 -3.64 5.31 -9.91
CA HIS A 145 -4.18 5.16 -8.56
C HIS A 145 -3.88 6.39 -7.72
N GLU A 146 -4.60 6.55 -6.63
CA GLU A 146 -4.31 7.58 -5.63
C GLU A 146 -3.85 6.93 -4.32
N ILE A 147 -2.97 7.64 -3.61
CA ILE A 147 -2.52 7.25 -2.27
C ILE A 147 -2.65 8.42 -1.32
N ARG A 148 -3.29 8.19 -0.18
CA ARG A 148 -3.44 9.16 0.89
C ARG A 148 -3.08 8.53 2.22
N VAL A 149 -2.52 9.32 3.13
CA VAL A 149 -2.17 8.89 4.48
C VAL A 149 -2.89 9.76 5.49
N VAL A 150 -3.53 9.12 6.45
CA VAL A 150 -4.14 9.73 7.63
C VAL A 150 -3.45 9.13 8.84
N SER A 151 -2.91 9.95 9.70
CA SER A 151 -2.17 9.49 10.87
C SER A 151 -2.25 10.48 12.01
N GLU A 152 -2.25 9.95 13.22
CA GLU A 152 -2.16 10.71 14.44
C GLU A 152 -1.11 10.07 15.35
N GLU A 153 -0.20 10.89 15.90
CA GLU A 153 0.87 10.41 16.77
C GLU A 153 0.28 9.71 18.01
N GLY A 154 0.72 8.48 18.25
CA GLY A 154 0.22 7.64 19.34
C GLY A 154 -1.01 6.78 19.01
N GLU A 155 -1.72 7.05 17.89
CA GLU A 155 -2.95 6.34 17.52
C GLU A 155 -2.77 5.36 16.36
N GLY A 156 -1.77 5.60 15.52
CA GLY A 156 -1.47 4.78 14.36
C GLY A 156 -1.62 5.50 13.02
N THR A 157 -1.55 4.72 11.94
CA THR A 157 -1.58 5.22 10.58
C THR A 157 -2.58 4.44 9.73
N THR A 158 -3.30 5.15 8.87
CA THR A 158 -4.13 4.56 7.82
C THR A 158 -3.63 5.04 6.47
N VAL A 159 -3.18 4.12 5.65
CA VAL A 159 -2.86 4.37 4.24
C VAL A 159 -4.07 3.97 3.40
N ILE A 160 -4.51 4.86 2.53
CA ILE A 160 -5.69 4.68 1.67
C ILE A 160 -5.21 4.68 0.22
N LEU A 161 -5.40 3.56 -0.46
CA LEU A 161 -5.22 3.44 -1.90
C LEU A 161 -6.57 3.54 -2.58
N THR A 162 -6.73 4.46 -3.54
CA THR A 162 -7.96 4.59 -4.33
C THR A 162 -7.67 4.13 -5.75
N LEU A 163 -8.38 3.08 -6.17
CA LEU A 163 -8.36 2.54 -7.52
C LEU A 163 -9.63 3.00 -8.24
N GLN A 164 -9.49 3.46 -9.48
CA GLN A 164 -10.66 3.73 -10.31
C GLN A 164 -11.34 2.40 -10.62
N LEU A 165 -12.64 2.32 -10.32
CA LEU A 165 -13.46 1.21 -10.78
C LEU A 165 -13.63 1.36 -12.30
N GLU A 166 -13.38 0.31 -13.06
CA GLU A 166 -13.91 0.23 -14.42
C GLU A 166 -15.42 0.41 -14.32
N LYS A 167 -15.94 1.48 -14.95
CA LYS A 167 -17.38 1.55 -15.19
C LYS A 167 -17.68 0.35 -16.07
N VAL A 168 -18.32 -0.68 -15.47
CA VAL A 168 -18.91 -1.77 -16.22
C VAL A 168 -19.84 -1.09 -17.21
N GLN A 169 -19.48 -1.10 -18.49
CA GLN A 169 -20.36 -0.57 -19.52
C GLN A 169 -21.57 -1.50 -19.50
N GLN A 170 -22.75 -0.96 -19.27
CA GLN A 170 -24.05 -1.69 -19.28
C GLN A 170 -24.30 -2.50 -20.56
N ARG A 171 -23.37 -2.54 -21.49
CA ARG A 171 -23.43 -3.33 -22.73
C ARG A 171 -23.26 -4.83 -22.52
N ASP A 172 -22.67 -5.28 -21.43
CA ASP A 172 -22.42 -6.71 -21.21
C ASP A 172 -23.60 -7.42 -20.52
N LEU A 173 -24.60 -6.68 -20.05
CA LEU A 173 -25.81 -7.25 -19.42
C LEU A 173 -26.96 -7.51 -20.41
N VAL A 174 -26.85 -7.10 -21.65
CA VAL A 174 -27.93 -7.27 -22.65
C VAL A 174 -27.76 -8.54 -23.51
N ASN A 175 -26.62 -9.23 -23.40
CA ASN A 175 -26.33 -10.45 -24.18
C ASN A 175 -26.14 -11.73 -23.33
N MET A 176 -26.77 -11.77 -22.18
CA MET A 176 -26.95 -13.03 -21.44
C MET A 176 -28.41 -13.46 -21.40
#